data_bd179b29c34fb25a1e89c52d771659b2
#
_entry.id   bd179b29c34fb25a1e89c52d771659b2
#
_cell.length_a   1.000
_cell.length_b   1.000
_cell.length_c   1.000
_cell.angle_alpha   90.00
_cell.angle_beta   90.00
_cell.angle_gamma   90.00
#
_symmetry.space_group_name_H-M   'P 1'
#
loop_
_entity.id
_entity.type
_entity.pdbx_description
1 polymer ?
#
loop_
_entity_poly.entity_id
_entity_poly.type
_entity_poly.pdbx_seq_one_letter_code
_entity_poly.pdbx_strand_id
1 'polypeptide(L)'
;MSEAETRPTQEQLDRFAEQFNQSQTLKFFGARLSFPQGEKAVVSLPEVRPEHRGGLGTSAVNGGIIAALFDLVIGCTPALVDPSRRAATMQLSMSFERPLRGNSIRAEATIDSFGTSTLFASARMYDEQGQVCARCQGVVKTSTMKWASGDSPAVN
;
A
#
# COMPACT_ATOMS: atom_id res chain seq x y z
N MET A 1 9.43 -30.81 11.31
CA MET A 1 10.24 -29.58 11.25
C MET A 1 9.40 -28.54 10.52
N SER A 2 8.96 -27.55 11.23
CA SER A 2 8.35 -26.39 10.55
C SER A 2 9.45 -25.75 9.71
N GLU A 3 9.27 -25.72 8.40
CA GLU A 3 10.00 -24.78 7.57
C GLU A 3 9.70 -23.42 8.16
N ALA A 4 10.67 -22.79 8.79
CA ALA A 4 10.62 -21.38 9.09
C ALA A 4 10.46 -20.72 7.71
N GLU A 5 9.26 -20.23 7.41
CA GLU A 5 9.02 -19.45 6.21
C GLU A 5 10.03 -18.31 6.23
N THR A 6 11.03 -18.44 5.36
CA THR A 6 12.11 -17.46 5.25
C THR A 6 11.46 -16.17 4.76
N ARG A 7 11.49 -15.13 5.57
CA ARG A 7 11.01 -13.80 5.17
C ARG A 7 11.70 -13.37 3.89
N PRO A 8 11.01 -12.63 3.01
CA PRO A 8 11.64 -12.07 1.82
C PRO A 8 12.87 -11.24 2.17
N THR A 9 13.88 -11.28 1.33
CA THR A 9 15.03 -10.39 1.45
C THR A 9 14.62 -8.96 1.07
N GLN A 10 15.37 -7.97 1.54
CA GLN A 10 15.15 -6.58 1.14
C GLN A 10 15.26 -6.44 -0.38
N GLU A 11 16.20 -7.14 -1.02
CA GLU A 11 16.33 -7.12 -2.48
C GLU A 11 15.09 -7.62 -3.20
N GLN A 12 14.45 -8.69 -2.70
CA GLN A 12 13.20 -9.20 -3.26
C GLN A 12 12.06 -8.18 -3.13
N LEU A 13 11.96 -7.51 -1.99
CA LEU A 13 10.96 -6.48 -1.74
C LEU A 13 11.20 -5.25 -2.60
N ASP A 14 12.44 -4.81 -2.72
CA ASP A 14 12.81 -3.65 -3.55
C ASP A 14 12.51 -3.92 -5.04
N ARG A 15 12.76 -5.14 -5.50
CA ARG A 15 12.43 -5.55 -6.87
C ARG A 15 10.92 -5.54 -7.12
N PHE A 16 10.14 -6.05 -6.17
CA PHE A 16 8.67 -5.96 -6.24
C PHE A 16 8.21 -4.50 -6.29
N ALA A 17 8.74 -3.65 -5.40
CA ALA A 17 8.39 -2.23 -5.36
C ALA A 17 8.76 -1.52 -6.66
N GLU A 18 9.92 -1.78 -7.22
CA GLU A 18 10.36 -1.22 -8.51
C GLU A 18 9.37 -1.55 -9.64
N GLN A 19 8.97 -2.80 -9.75
CA GLN A 19 8.00 -3.24 -10.76
C GLN A 19 6.63 -2.58 -10.52
N PHE A 20 6.16 -2.57 -9.28
CA PHE A 20 4.88 -1.97 -8.93
C PHE A 20 4.85 -0.46 -9.20
N ASN A 21 5.95 0.25 -8.93
CA ASN A 21 6.09 1.68 -9.19
C ASN A 21 6.03 2.04 -10.69
N GLN A 22 6.24 1.08 -11.59
CA GLN A 22 6.11 1.27 -13.02
C GLN A 22 4.67 1.06 -13.52
N SER A 23 3.75 0.63 -12.66
CA SER A 23 2.36 0.42 -13.04
C SER A 23 1.68 1.73 -13.44
N GLN A 24 0.71 1.61 -14.35
CA GLN A 24 -0.08 2.77 -14.79
C GLN A 24 -0.83 3.41 -13.62
N THR A 25 -1.29 2.61 -12.66
CA THR A 25 -1.99 3.10 -11.48
C THR A 25 -1.11 3.97 -10.60
N LEU A 26 0.10 3.51 -10.27
CA LEU A 26 1.04 4.29 -9.45
C LEU A 26 1.45 5.57 -10.17
N LYS A 27 1.69 5.52 -11.45
CA LYS A 27 1.99 6.70 -12.28
C LYS A 27 0.83 7.69 -12.34
N PHE A 28 -0.39 7.17 -12.48
CA PHE A 28 -1.60 8.01 -12.49
C PHE A 28 -1.76 8.80 -11.19
N PHE A 29 -1.59 8.13 -10.04
CA PHE A 29 -1.66 8.80 -8.75
C PHE A 29 -0.40 9.63 -8.43
N GLY A 30 0.71 9.39 -9.09
CA GLY A 30 2.01 9.93 -8.69
C GLY A 30 2.51 9.31 -7.39
N ALA A 31 2.06 8.08 -7.09
CA ALA A 31 2.36 7.38 -5.85
C ALA A 31 3.60 6.50 -6.00
N ARG A 32 4.23 6.18 -4.87
CA ARG A 32 5.43 5.36 -4.81
C ARG A 32 5.37 4.37 -3.65
N LEU A 33 5.61 3.09 -3.97
CA LEU A 33 5.70 2.00 -3.01
C LEU A 33 7.14 1.79 -2.55
N SER A 34 7.32 1.52 -1.27
CA SER A 34 8.57 1.05 -0.67
C SER A 34 8.31 0.12 0.50
N PHE A 35 9.33 -0.64 0.91
CA PHE A 35 9.30 -1.54 2.06
C PHE A 35 10.48 -1.23 2.99
N PRO A 36 10.43 -0.16 3.77
CA PRO A 36 11.54 0.22 4.64
C PRO A 36 11.90 -0.90 5.61
N GLN A 37 13.15 -1.36 5.57
CA GLN A 37 13.67 -2.42 6.44
C GLN A 37 12.89 -3.75 6.39
N GLY A 38 12.04 -3.93 5.37
CA GLY A 38 11.22 -5.13 5.21
C GLY A 38 10.16 -5.33 6.29
N GLU A 39 9.83 -4.31 7.06
CA GLU A 39 8.92 -4.41 8.22
C GLU A 39 7.49 -3.96 7.91
N LYS A 40 7.35 -3.05 6.96
CA LYS A 40 6.05 -2.46 6.58
C LYS A 40 6.03 -2.10 5.10
N ALA A 41 4.83 -1.96 4.56
CA ALA A 41 4.61 -1.36 3.25
C ALA A 41 4.35 0.14 3.41
N VAL A 42 4.92 0.95 2.55
CA VAL A 42 4.71 2.40 2.52
C VAL A 42 4.35 2.82 1.10
N VAL A 43 3.22 3.50 0.96
CA VAL A 43 2.84 4.18 -0.28
C VAL A 43 2.81 5.68 -0.01
N SER A 44 3.63 6.42 -0.72
CA SER A 44 3.74 7.88 -0.56
C SER A 44 3.26 8.61 -1.79
N LEU A 45 2.72 9.81 -1.59
CA LEU A 45 2.65 10.87 -2.59
C LEU A 45 3.75 11.89 -2.25
N PRO A 46 4.89 11.86 -2.94
CA PRO A 46 5.96 12.83 -2.69
C PRO A 46 5.54 14.25 -3.01
N GLU A 47 4.59 14.40 -3.93
CA GLU A 47 4.02 15.67 -4.34
C GLU A 47 2.50 15.56 -4.42
N VAL A 48 1.80 16.30 -3.55
CA VAL A 48 0.35 16.44 -3.62
C VAL A 48 0.00 17.48 -4.67
N ARG A 49 -0.59 17.02 -5.77
CA ARG A 49 -0.97 17.86 -6.91
C ARG A 49 -2.39 18.40 -6.76
N PRO A 50 -2.78 19.43 -7.54
CA PRO A 50 -4.14 19.98 -7.49
C PRO A 50 -5.25 18.94 -7.67
N GLU A 51 -5.06 17.96 -8.56
CA GLU A 51 -6.02 16.89 -8.83
C GLU A 51 -6.18 15.88 -7.67
N HIS A 52 -5.27 15.87 -6.71
CA HIS A 52 -5.39 15.06 -5.49
C HIS A 52 -6.25 15.73 -4.41
N ARG A 53 -6.50 17.03 -4.54
CA ARG A 53 -7.20 17.78 -3.51
C ARG A 53 -8.72 17.66 -3.68
N GLY A 54 -9.42 17.89 -2.60
CA GLY A 54 -10.87 17.91 -2.60
C GLY A 54 -11.42 19.05 -3.46
N GLY A 55 -12.67 18.93 -3.90
CA GLY A 55 -13.34 19.93 -4.71
C GLY A 55 -13.61 21.22 -3.95
N LEU A 56 -14.11 22.24 -4.67
CA LEU A 56 -14.56 23.53 -4.13
C LEU A 56 -13.46 24.33 -3.40
N GLY A 57 -12.20 24.24 -3.88
CA GLY A 57 -11.10 25.06 -3.40
C GLY A 57 -10.51 24.66 -2.05
N THR A 58 -10.87 23.50 -1.50
CA THR A 58 -10.21 22.99 -0.30
C THR A 58 -8.78 22.60 -0.55
N SER A 59 -7.89 22.85 0.40
CA SER A 59 -6.51 22.40 0.38
C SER A 59 -6.34 20.95 0.86
N ALA A 60 -7.39 20.34 1.41
CA ALA A 60 -7.35 18.98 1.91
C ALA A 60 -7.30 17.97 0.75
N VAL A 61 -6.59 16.87 0.95
CA VAL A 61 -6.58 15.74 0.01
C VAL A 61 -7.97 15.09 -0.02
N ASN A 62 -8.43 14.77 -1.23
CA ASN A 62 -9.73 14.13 -1.43
C ASN A 62 -9.78 12.77 -0.74
N GLY A 63 -10.89 12.47 -0.07
CA GLY A 63 -11.08 11.18 0.62
C GLY A 63 -10.97 9.97 -0.31
N GLY A 64 -11.37 10.08 -1.57
CA GLY A 64 -11.20 9.03 -2.57
C GLY A 64 -9.73 8.75 -2.89
N ILE A 65 -8.88 9.78 -2.89
CA ILE A 65 -7.43 9.62 -3.03
C ILE A 65 -6.84 8.90 -1.82
N ILE A 66 -7.25 9.28 -0.61
CA ILE A 66 -6.83 8.61 0.62
C ILE A 66 -7.25 7.13 0.58
N ALA A 67 -8.48 6.83 0.18
CA ALA A 67 -8.97 5.47 0.03
C ALA A 67 -8.16 4.66 -0.99
N ALA A 68 -7.83 5.26 -2.13
CA ALA A 68 -7.00 4.63 -3.15
C ALA A 68 -5.59 4.30 -2.63
N LEU A 69 -4.96 5.20 -1.88
CA LEU A 69 -3.65 4.96 -1.28
C LEU A 69 -3.70 3.87 -0.21
N PHE A 70 -4.78 3.80 0.57
CA PHE A 70 -5.00 2.71 1.51
C PHE A 70 -5.14 1.36 0.80
N ASP A 71 -5.90 1.30 -0.29
CA ASP A 71 -6.00 0.08 -1.09
C ASP A 71 -4.64 -0.36 -1.62
N LEU A 72 -3.87 0.56 -2.16
CA LEU A 72 -2.53 0.28 -2.68
C LEU A 72 -1.60 -0.25 -1.59
N VAL A 73 -1.55 0.39 -0.42
CA VAL A 73 -0.60 -0.01 0.64
C VAL A 73 -1.02 -1.30 1.33
N ILE A 74 -2.30 -1.49 1.60
CA ILE A 74 -2.82 -2.73 2.22
C ILE A 74 -2.69 -3.89 1.24
N GLY A 75 -3.05 -3.68 -0.03
CA GLY A 75 -2.93 -4.69 -1.08
C GLY A 75 -1.50 -5.16 -1.35
N CYS A 76 -0.50 -4.37 -0.97
CA CYS A 76 0.93 -4.73 -1.09
C CYS A 76 1.51 -5.41 0.15
N THR A 77 0.80 -5.45 1.27
CA THR A 77 1.31 -6.11 2.50
C THR A 77 1.62 -7.60 2.32
N PRO A 78 0.91 -8.38 1.47
CA PRO A 78 1.28 -9.78 1.24
C PRO A 78 2.71 -9.97 0.72
N ALA A 79 3.29 -8.99 0.06
CA ALA A 79 4.69 -9.05 -0.38
C ALA A 79 5.67 -9.18 0.79
N LEU A 80 5.30 -8.71 1.98
CA LEU A 80 6.10 -8.87 3.20
C LEU A 80 6.20 -10.34 3.66
N VAL A 81 5.33 -11.20 3.16
CA VAL A 81 5.33 -12.65 3.40
C VAL A 81 5.90 -13.39 2.19
N ASP A 82 5.35 -13.15 1.02
CA ASP A 82 5.78 -13.78 -0.24
C ASP A 82 5.46 -12.87 -1.43
N PRO A 83 6.44 -12.11 -1.95
CA PRO A 83 6.20 -11.20 -3.06
C PRO A 83 5.91 -11.88 -4.40
N SER A 84 6.05 -13.20 -4.49
CA SER A 84 5.75 -13.95 -5.72
C SER A 84 4.27 -14.31 -5.88
N ARG A 85 3.47 -14.21 -4.81
CA ARG A 85 2.06 -14.60 -4.83
C ARG A 85 1.15 -13.44 -5.22
N ARG A 86 0.15 -13.74 -6.03
CA ARG A 86 -0.91 -12.76 -6.35
C ARG A 86 -1.79 -12.51 -5.14
N ALA A 87 -2.26 -11.29 -5.02
CA ALA A 87 -3.14 -10.89 -3.94
C ALA A 87 -4.20 -9.90 -4.45
N ALA A 88 -5.32 -9.85 -3.74
CA ALA A 88 -6.39 -8.89 -4.00
C ALA A 88 -7.00 -8.41 -2.69
N THR A 89 -7.22 -7.12 -2.56
CA THR A 89 -7.93 -6.54 -1.44
C THR A 89 -9.40 -6.95 -1.49
N MET A 90 -9.91 -7.47 -0.39
CA MET A 90 -11.30 -7.93 -0.26
C MET A 90 -12.17 -6.92 0.47
N GLN A 91 -11.61 -6.21 1.43
CA GLN A 91 -12.34 -5.27 2.25
C GLN A 91 -11.42 -4.19 2.80
N LEU A 92 -11.93 -2.97 2.87
CA LEU A 92 -11.31 -1.86 3.55
C LEU A 92 -12.34 -1.20 4.47
N SER A 93 -11.94 -0.92 5.70
CA SER A 93 -12.70 -0.13 6.65
C SER A 93 -11.87 1.07 7.07
N MET A 94 -12.35 2.26 6.77
CA MET A 94 -11.56 3.49 6.91
C MET A 94 -12.25 4.50 7.82
N SER A 95 -11.44 5.25 8.55
CA SER A 95 -11.87 6.44 9.27
C SER A 95 -11.03 7.64 8.86
N PHE A 96 -11.69 8.75 8.56
CA PHE A 96 -11.07 10.02 8.21
C PHE A 96 -11.15 10.91 9.44
N GLU A 97 -10.04 11.02 10.17
CA GLU A 97 -10.02 11.63 11.50
C GLU A 97 -9.71 13.13 11.45
N ARG A 98 -8.90 13.56 10.48
CA ARG A 98 -8.46 14.95 10.31
C ARG A 98 -8.32 15.29 8.84
N PRO A 99 -8.54 16.55 8.45
CA PRO A 99 -8.20 16.98 7.10
C PRO A 99 -6.71 16.75 6.82
N LEU A 100 -6.42 16.06 5.73
CA LEU A 100 -5.05 15.77 5.31
C LEU A 100 -4.58 16.89 4.39
N ARG A 101 -3.66 17.69 4.86
CA ARG A 101 -3.10 18.84 4.15
C ARG A 101 -1.60 18.70 3.99
N GLY A 102 -1.01 19.60 3.22
CA GLY A 102 0.42 19.64 2.99
C GLY A 102 0.79 19.28 1.56
N ASN A 103 2.09 19.19 1.31
CA ASN A 103 2.64 18.96 -0.03
C ASN A 103 3.06 17.52 -0.27
N SER A 104 3.19 16.73 0.79
CA SER A 104 3.48 15.30 0.72
C SER A 104 2.71 14.55 1.78
N ILE A 105 2.35 13.29 1.47
CA ILE A 105 1.63 12.41 2.40
C ILE A 105 2.15 10.99 2.22
N ARG A 106 1.93 10.14 3.21
CA ARG A 106 2.25 8.71 3.11
C ARG A 106 1.27 7.84 3.88
N ALA A 107 0.99 6.68 3.34
CA ALA A 107 0.29 5.60 4.02
C ALA A 107 1.30 4.51 4.41
N GLU A 108 1.23 4.02 5.64
CA GLU A 108 2.04 2.93 6.14
C GLU A 108 1.13 1.79 6.60
N ALA A 109 1.45 0.56 6.20
CA ALA A 109 0.67 -0.62 6.54
C ALA A 109 1.53 -1.74 7.12
N THR A 110 0.99 -2.43 8.12
CA THR A 110 1.58 -3.60 8.76
C THR A 110 0.58 -4.75 8.76
N ILE A 111 1.10 -5.98 8.81
CA ILE A 111 0.28 -7.18 8.91
C ILE A 111 -0.11 -7.40 10.37
N ASP A 112 -1.41 -7.56 10.65
CA ASP A 112 -1.92 -7.90 11.96
C ASP A 112 -1.97 -9.40 12.17
N SER A 113 -2.45 -10.15 11.16
CA SER A 113 -2.46 -11.60 11.17
C SER A 113 -2.50 -12.17 9.75
N PHE A 114 -1.97 -13.36 9.60
CA PHE A 114 -1.94 -14.07 8.32
C PHE A 114 -2.28 -15.54 8.53
N GLY A 115 -3.35 -15.99 7.87
CA GLY A 115 -3.72 -17.40 7.79
C GLY A 115 -3.16 -18.05 6.52
N THR A 116 -3.83 -19.09 6.03
CA THR A 116 -3.39 -19.82 4.83
C THR A 116 -3.51 -18.96 3.56
N SER A 117 -4.58 -18.19 3.44
CA SER A 117 -4.86 -17.41 2.23
C SER A 117 -5.53 -16.06 2.52
N THR A 118 -5.72 -15.70 3.77
CA THR A 118 -6.35 -14.45 4.19
C THR A 118 -5.41 -13.70 5.12
N LEU A 119 -5.18 -12.46 4.80
CA LEU A 119 -4.30 -11.57 5.55
C LEU A 119 -5.10 -10.38 6.05
N PHE A 120 -4.91 -10.03 7.31
CA PHE A 120 -5.46 -8.82 7.92
C PHE A 120 -4.34 -7.82 8.14
N ALA A 121 -4.56 -6.60 7.70
CA ALA A 121 -3.58 -5.53 7.81
C ALA A 121 -4.23 -4.24 8.32
N SER A 122 -3.41 -3.42 8.96
CA SER A 122 -3.78 -2.08 9.41
C SER A 122 -2.88 -1.05 8.77
N ALA A 123 -3.44 0.10 8.44
CA ALA A 123 -2.71 1.21 7.84
C ALA A 123 -3.05 2.55 8.49
N ARG A 124 -2.12 3.47 8.42
CA ARG A 124 -2.26 4.86 8.85
C ARG A 124 -1.80 5.79 7.75
N MET A 125 -2.53 6.89 7.60
CA MET A 125 -2.16 7.97 6.70
C MET A 125 -1.57 9.13 7.49
N TYR A 126 -0.38 9.56 7.08
CA TYR A 126 0.38 10.62 7.75
C TYR A 126 0.50 11.84 6.85
N ASP A 127 0.37 13.00 7.46
CA ASP A 127 0.79 14.26 6.83
C ASP A 127 2.32 14.44 6.89
N GLU A 128 2.81 15.54 6.35
CA GLU A 128 4.26 15.81 6.30
C GLU A 128 4.87 16.12 7.69
N GLN A 129 4.06 16.44 8.70
CA GLN A 129 4.50 16.57 10.09
C GLN A 129 4.50 15.23 10.85
N GLY A 130 4.08 14.14 10.20
CA GLY A 130 3.98 12.83 10.84
C GLY A 130 2.72 12.64 11.68
N GLN A 131 1.71 13.51 11.52
CA GLN A 131 0.44 13.39 12.21
C GLN A 131 -0.46 12.39 11.49
N VAL A 132 -1.10 11.49 12.23
CA VAL A 132 -2.08 10.55 11.67
C VAL A 132 -3.37 11.30 11.36
N CYS A 133 -3.80 11.25 10.10
CA CYS A 133 -5.01 11.91 9.63
C CYS A 133 -6.13 10.94 9.27
N ALA A 134 -5.79 9.69 8.96
CA ALA A 134 -6.77 8.64 8.65
C ALA A 134 -6.21 7.27 9.04
N ARG A 135 -7.10 6.32 9.25
CA ARG A 135 -6.78 4.92 9.58
C ARG A 135 -7.58 3.98 8.71
N CYS A 136 -7.02 2.79 8.48
CA CYS A 136 -7.67 1.75 7.71
C CYS A 136 -7.34 0.38 8.28
N GLN A 137 -8.34 -0.50 8.30
CA GLN A 137 -8.15 -1.94 8.44
C GLN A 137 -8.58 -2.61 7.15
N GLY A 138 -7.84 -3.60 6.70
CA GLY A 138 -8.13 -4.28 5.45
C GLY A 138 -7.97 -5.78 5.53
N VAL A 139 -8.66 -6.44 4.63
CA VAL A 139 -8.59 -7.88 4.41
C VAL A 139 -8.10 -8.14 3.00
N VAL A 140 -7.04 -8.93 2.87
CA VAL A 140 -6.43 -9.27 1.60
C VAL A 140 -6.48 -10.78 1.40
N LYS A 141 -6.95 -11.19 0.24
CA LYS A 141 -6.91 -12.59 -0.20
C LYS A 141 -5.62 -12.83 -0.98
N THR A 142 -4.85 -13.83 -0.57
CA THR A 142 -3.70 -14.29 -1.33
C THR A 142 -4.07 -15.53 -2.14
N SER A 143 -3.56 -15.62 -3.36
CA SER A 143 -3.73 -16.78 -4.23
C SER A 143 -2.56 -17.75 -4.06
N THR A 144 -2.81 -19.04 -4.30
CA THR A 144 -1.74 -20.00 -4.50
C THR A 144 -1.04 -19.81 -5.85
N MET A 145 -1.68 -19.08 -6.78
CA MET A 145 -1.08 -18.71 -8.06
C MET A 145 0.02 -17.67 -7.84
N LYS A 146 1.18 -17.94 -8.44
CA LYS A 146 2.28 -16.98 -8.52
C LYS A 146 2.14 -16.10 -9.75
N TRP A 147 2.81 -14.97 -9.74
CA TRP A 147 3.02 -14.20 -10.97
C TRP A 147 3.72 -15.11 -11.98
N ALA A 148 3.23 -15.17 -13.22
CA ALA A 148 3.92 -15.91 -14.28
C ALA A 148 5.29 -15.26 -14.55
N SER A 149 6.24 -16.08 -15.03
CA SER A 149 7.52 -15.53 -15.50
C SER A 149 7.27 -14.56 -16.65
N GLY A 150 7.56 -13.30 -16.44
CA GLY A 150 7.24 -12.22 -17.37
C GLY A 150 6.02 -11.37 -16.98
N ASP A 151 5.17 -11.84 -16.07
CA ASP A 151 4.14 -10.99 -15.46
C ASP A 151 4.80 -10.06 -14.45
N SER A 152 4.64 -8.79 -14.67
CA SER A 152 4.93 -7.78 -13.66
C SER A 152 3.69 -7.58 -12.80
N PRO A 153 3.79 -7.51 -11.46
CA PRO A 153 2.66 -7.08 -10.64
C PRO A 153 2.18 -5.67 -11.00
N ALA A 154 2.93 -4.98 -11.80
CA ALA A 154 2.65 -3.63 -12.29
C ALA A 154 1.80 -3.59 -13.58
N VAL A 155 1.56 -4.70 -14.25
CA VAL A 155 0.95 -4.74 -15.59
C VAL A 155 -0.53 -5.13 -15.58
N ASN A 156 -1.07 -5.55 -14.43
CA ASN A 156 -2.48 -5.93 -14.27
C ASN A 156 -3.28 -4.85 -13.55
#